data_2cea2cec269d8fd3dc1310a46a0751b9
#
_entry.id   2cea2cec269d8fd3dc1310a46a0751b9
#
_cell.length_a   1.000
_cell.length_b   1.000
_cell.length_c   1.000
_cell.angle_alpha   90.00
_cell.angle_beta   90.00
_cell.angle_gamma   90.00
#
_symmetry.space_group_name_H-M   'P 1'
#
loop_
_entity.id
_entity.type
_entity.pdbx_description
1 polymer ?
#
loop_
_entity_poly.entity_id
_entity_poly.type
_entity_poly.pdbx_seq_one_letter_code
_entity_poly.pdbx_strand_id
1 'polypeptide(L)'
;MERADTRQFVGGMTSSSDHVSIQNGMYRSALGLVDHPSSNNEPFSSREHGTKLCLETNGFKIKGGVYANNNVVYAILSDKKEFKIARINADCSTDYLVESDCIKIQEFVDVIHRIRNGCENVLYFTDGDNPVMSINLDRLDCYKKDGKFDCDLMELFRPFNVPCIYKAEVIDNGGIVRYGSYNIAIQYLDVDLNPTNAIYTSSIITVSD
;
A
#
# COMPACT_ATOMS: atom_id res chain seq x y z
N MET A 1 -13.52 5.09 -49.92
CA MET A 1 -12.33 5.62 -49.16
C MET A 1 -12.79 6.84 -48.41
N GLU A 2 -13.21 6.69 -47.14
CA GLU A 2 -13.55 7.83 -46.30
C GLU A 2 -12.25 8.56 -45.94
N ARG A 3 -12.19 9.85 -46.26
CA ARG A 3 -11.11 10.72 -45.79
C ARG A 3 -11.28 10.90 -44.28
N ALA A 4 -10.34 10.39 -43.53
CA ALA A 4 -10.19 10.72 -42.11
C ALA A 4 -9.96 12.25 -41.99
N ASP A 5 -10.95 12.96 -41.46
CA ASP A 5 -10.86 14.40 -41.21
C ASP A 5 -9.94 14.59 -39.98
N THR A 6 -8.68 14.91 -40.23
CA THR A 6 -7.70 15.10 -39.17
C THR A 6 -7.85 16.53 -38.65
N ARG A 7 -8.56 16.71 -37.54
CA ARG A 7 -8.64 18.00 -36.85
C ARG A 7 -7.48 18.14 -35.87
N GLN A 8 -6.72 19.19 -36.02
CA GLN A 8 -5.68 19.52 -35.05
C GLN A 8 -6.25 20.41 -33.95
N PHE A 9 -6.18 19.94 -32.71
CA PHE A 9 -6.61 20.69 -31.53
C PHE A 9 -5.38 21.23 -30.79
N VAL A 10 -4.76 22.26 -31.35
CA VAL A 10 -3.52 22.85 -30.86
C VAL A 10 -3.71 23.63 -29.55
N GLY A 11 -4.95 24.05 -29.26
CA GLY A 11 -5.27 24.89 -28.10
C GLY A 11 -5.66 24.11 -26.82
N GLY A 12 -5.74 22.77 -26.89
CA GLY A 12 -6.12 21.95 -25.75
C GLY A 12 -7.59 22.09 -25.33
N MET A 13 -7.91 21.66 -24.11
CA MET A 13 -9.26 21.69 -23.56
C MET A 13 -9.58 23.04 -22.93
N THR A 14 -10.78 23.57 -23.19
CA THR A 14 -11.29 24.79 -22.55
C THR A 14 -12.41 24.50 -21.57
N SER A 15 -12.42 25.18 -20.43
CA SER A 15 -13.49 25.13 -19.43
C SER A 15 -14.59 26.17 -19.67
N SER A 16 -14.54 26.95 -20.79
CA SER A 16 -15.56 27.94 -21.08
C SER A 16 -16.95 27.29 -21.17
N SER A 17 -17.92 27.89 -20.50
CA SER A 17 -19.30 27.41 -20.49
C SER A 17 -20.05 27.74 -21.78
N ASP A 18 -19.55 28.67 -22.59
CA ASP A 18 -20.23 29.15 -23.79
C ASP A 18 -19.72 28.40 -25.02
N HIS A 19 -20.65 27.69 -25.69
CA HIS A 19 -20.39 26.96 -26.92
C HIS A 19 -19.95 27.83 -28.10
N VAL A 20 -20.31 29.13 -28.05
CA VAL A 20 -20.04 30.07 -29.14
C VAL A 20 -18.64 30.66 -29.04
N SER A 21 -18.02 30.60 -27.87
CA SER A 21 -16.74 31.23 -27.61
C SER A 21 -15.54 30.28 -27.65
N ILE A 22 -15.75 29.03 -28.06
CA ILE A 22 -14.62 28.08 -28.21
C ILE A 22 -13.76 28.52 -29.38
N GLN A 23 -12.51 28.86 -29.09
CA GLN A 23 -11.55 29.24 -30.11
C GLN A 23 -11.22 28.09 -31.05
N ASN A 24 -10.94 28.41 -32.31
CA ASN A 24 -10.51 27.39 -33.29
C ASN A 24 -9.26 26.66 -32.77
N GLY A 25 -9.30 25.33 -32.81
CA GLY A 25 -8.20 24.50 -32.30
C GLY A 25 -8.34 24.09 -30.84
N MET A 26 -9.44 24.48 -30.15
CA MET A 26 -9.74 24.00 -28.80
C MET A 26 -10.93 23.05 -28.81
N TYR A 27 -11.02 22.19 -27.79
CA TYR A 27 -12.18 21.33 -27.56
C TYR A 27 -12.67 21.48 -26.12
N ARG A 28 -13.98 21.26 -25.90
CA ARG A 28 -14.61 21.39 -24.58
C ARG A 28 -14.54 20.09 -23.79
N SER A 29 -14.74 18.98 -24.45
CA SER A 29 -14.61 17.67 -23.88
C SER A 29 -14.19 16.67 -24.95
N ALA A 30 -13.33 15.77 -24.59
CA ALA A 30 -12.94 14.63 -25.43
C ALA A 30 -12.96 13.37 -24.60
N LEU A 31 -13.55 12.31 -25.14
CA LEU A 31 -13.55 11.01 -24.51
C LEU A 31 -12.54 10.11 -25.25
N GLY A 32 -11.62 9.51 -24.49
CA GLY A 32 -10.61 8.60 -25.06
C GLY A 32 -9.56 9.30 -25.93
N LEU A 33 -9.27 10.57 -25.66
CA LEU A 33 -8.14 11.30 -26.23
C LEU A 33 -7.11 11.63 -25.15
N VAL A 34 -5.85 11.48 -25.48
CA VAL A 34 -4.70 11.86 -24.64
C VAL A 34 -3.90 12.90 -25.39
N ASP A 35 -3.68 14.06 -24.75
CA ASP A 35 -2.85 15.12 -25.29
C ASP A 35 -1.38 14.84 -24.98
N HIS A 36 -0.56 14.85 -26.00
CA HIS A 36 0.88 14.68 -25.89
C HIS A 36 1.58 16.04 -26.07
N PRO A 37 2.32 16.52 -25.06
CA PRO A 37 3.17 17.66 -25.24
C PRO A 37 4.31 17.28 -26.20
N SER A 38 4.39 17.94 -27.32
CA SER A 38 5.47 17.74 -28.29
C SER A 38 6.67 18.60 -27.93
N SER A 39 7.87 18.05 -28.05
CA SER A 39 9.11 18.78 -27.92
C SER A 39 9.33 19.84 -29.02
N ASN A 40 8.51 19.79 -30.08
CA ASN A 40 8.62 20.67 -31.26
C ASN A 40 7.49 21.69 -31.37
N ASN A 41 6.80 22.04 -30.28
CA ASN A 41 5.70 23.00 -30.24
C ASN A 41 4.44 22.65 -31.07
N GLU A 42 4.32 21.45 -31.56
CA GLU A 42 3.10 20.96 -32.19
C GLU A 42 2.44 19.90 -31.31
N PRO A 43 1.62 20.28 -30.32
CA PRO A 43 0.90 19.31 -29.50
C PRO A 43 -0.03 18.49 -30.38
N PHE A 44 -0.05 17.19 -30.18
CA PHE A 44 -0.98 16.30 -30.88
C PHE A 44 -1.80 15.49 -29.87
N SER A 45 -3.03 15.21 -30.22
CA SER A 45 -3.88 14.33 -29.46
C SER A 45 -3.94 12.96 -30.14
N SER A 46 -3.77 11.91 -29.38
CA SER A 46 -3.93 10.54 -29.85
C SER A 46 -5.15 9.88 -29.19
N ARG A 47 -5.67 8.84 -29.80
CA ARG A 47 -6.66 7.99 -29.11
C ARG A 47 -5.98 7.31 -27.93
N GLU A 48 -6.67 7.36 -26.79
CA GLU A 48 -6.31 6.51 -25.68
C GLU A 48 -6.36 5.04 -26.10
N HIS A 49 -5.34 4.27 -25.75
CA HIS A 49 -5.36 2.83 -26.00
C HIS A 49 -6.56 2.23 -25.25
N GLY A 50 -7.31 1.36 -25.92
CA GLY A 50 -8.44 0.70 -25.31
C GLY A 50 -8.02 -0.05 -24.04
N THR A 51 -8.90 0.01 -23.02
CA THR A 51 -8.68 -0.74 -21.78
C THR A 51 -8.85 -2.23 -22.02
N LYS A 52 -7.97 -3.04 -21.42
CA LYS A 52 -8.08 -4.50 -21.41
C LYS A 52 -8.52 -4.93 -20.01
N LEU A 53 -9.51 -5.84 -19.96
CA LEU A 53 -9.87 -6.46 -18.69
C LEU A 53 -8.74 -7.38 -18.23
N CYS A 54 -8.14 -7.06 -17.09
CA CYS A 54 -7.01 -7.83 -16.52
C CYS A 54 -7.42 -8.66 -15.30
N LEU A 55 -8.55 -8.36 -14.67
CA LEU A 55 -9.00 -9.06 -13.46
C LEU A 55 -10.47 -9.40 -13.55
N GLU A 56 -10.76 -10.70 -13.51
CA GLU A 56 -12.11 -11.22 -13.30
C GLU A 56 -12.33 -11.44 -11.81
N THR A 57 -13.26 -10.69 -11.22
CA THR A 57 -13.43 -10.67 -9.77
C THR A 57 -14.29 -11.79 -9.22
N ASN A 58 -15.00 -12.55 -10.09
CA ASN A 58 -15.84 -13.70 -9.70
C ASN A 58 -16.81 -13.40 -8.54
N GLY A 59 -17.43 -12.21 -8.55
CA GLY A 59 -18.37 -11.77 -7.50
C GLY A 59 -17.75 -11.01 -6.34
N PHE A 60 -16.42 -10.96 -6.24
CA PHE A 60 -15.73 -10.08 -5.30
C PHE A 60 -15.76 -8.63 -5.78
N LYS A 61 -15.77 -7.70 -4.85
CA LYS A 61 -15.62 -6.27 -5.12
C LYS A 61 -14.21 -5.83 -4.85
N ILE A 62 -13.65 -5.03 -5.73
CA ILE A 62 -12.37 -4.36 -5.46
C ILE A 62 -12.63 -3.30 -4.39
N LYS A 63 -11.93 -3.40 -3.28
CA LYS A 63 -12.05 -2.51 -2.12
C LYS A 63 -10.93 -1.47 -2.06
N GLY A 64 -9.77 -1.81 -2.56
CA GLY A 64 -8.62 -0.92 -2.64
C GLY A 64 -7.55 -1.50 -3.53
N GLY A 65 -6.54 -0.69 -3.82
CA GLY A 65 -5.41 -1.16 -4.61
C GLY A 65 -4.29 -0.14 -4.66
N VAL A 66 -3.11 -0.62 -5.01
CA VAL A 66 -1.91 0.20 -5.12
C VAL A 66 -1.09 -0.24 -6.32
N TYR A 67 -0.59 0.74 -7.06
CA TYR A 67 0.41 0.53 -8.08
C TYR A 67 1.79 0.39 -7.43
N ALA A 68 2.48 -0.69 -7.76
CA ALA A 68 3.82 -0.96 -7.30
C ALA A 68 4.83 -0.79 -8.45
N ASN A 69 6.11 -0.83 -8.12
CA ASN A 69 7.17 -0.82 -9.12
C ASN A 69 7.04 -2.00 -10.08
N ASN A 70 7.64 -1.90 -11.26
CA ASN A 70 7.64 -2.91 -12.32
C ASN A 70 6.27 -3.20 -12.95
N ASN A 71 5.38 -2.19 -13.00
CA ASN A 71 4.05 -2.32 -13.62
C ASN A 71 3.17 -3.41 -12.98
N VAL A 72 3.31 -3.61 -11.68
CA VAL A 72 2.48 -4.51 -10.89
C VAL A 72 1.44 -3.70 -10.13
N VAL A 73 0.20 -4.20 -10.09
CA VAL A 73 -0.86 -3.66 -9.26
C VAL A 73 -1.23 -4.71 -8.22
N TYR A 74 -1.29 -4.31 -6.96
CA TYR A 74 -1.90 -5.13 -5.91
C TYR A 74 -3.31 -4.62 -5.65
N ALA A 75 -4.27 -5.53 -5.67
CA ALA A 75 -5.68 -5.22 -5.43
C ALA A 75 -6.20 -6.04 -4.23
N ILE A 76 -6.96 -5.39 -3.37
CA ILE A 76 -7.69 -6.03 -2.28
C ILE A 76 -9.14 -6.18 -2.69
N LEU A 77 -9.61 -7.41 -2.67
CA LEU A 77 -10.98 -7.78 -3.04
C LEU A 77 -11.70 -8.35 -1.82
N SER A 78 -13.00 -8.12 -1.71
CA SER A 78 -13.82 -8.73 -0.66
C SER A 78 -15.25 -8.94 -1.15
N ASP A 79 -15.88 -10.04 -0.67
CA ASP A 79 -17.29 -10.37 -0.91
C ASP A 79 -18.15 -10.31 0.37
N LYS A 80 -17.68 -9.71 1.44
CA LYS A 80 -18.24 -9.66 2.80
C LYS A 80 -17.94 -10.89 3.68
N LYS A 81 -17.51 -12.01 3.13
CA LYS A 81 -17.15 -13.22 3.89
C LYS A 81 -15.65 -13.43 3.89
N GLU A 82 -15.07 -13.25 2.73
CA GLU A 82 -13.66 -13.49 2.47
C GLU A 82 -13.00 -12.23 1.91
N PHE A 83 -11.71 -12.13 2.07
CA PHE A 83 -10.91 -11.16 1.35
C PHE A 83 -9.78 -11.85 0.59
N LYS A 84 -9.34 -11.20 -0.46
CA LYS A 84 -8.25 -11.68 -1.31
C LYS A 84 -7.29 -10.53 -1.60
N ILE A 85 -6.00 -10.86 -1.68
CA ILE A 85 -4.99 -9.96 -2.22
C ILE A 85 -4.54 -10.54 -3.55
N ALA A 86 -4.79 -9.81 -4.62
CA ALA A 86 -4.41 -10.19 -5.97
C ALA A 86 -3.22 -9.36 -6.44
N ARG A 87 -2.26 -10.02 -7.07
CA ARG A 87 -1.18 -9.39 -7.84
C ARG A 87 -1.54 -9.44 -9.31
N ILE A 88 -1.61 -8.29 -9.95
CA ILE A 88 -1.92 -8.14 -11.38
C ILE A 88 -0.63 -7.65 -12.06
N ASN A 89 -0.09 -8.45 -12.95
CA ASN A 89 1.13 -8.15 -13.68
C ASN A 89 0.84 -7.32 -14.94
N ALA A 90 1.87 -6.74 -15.53
CA ALA A 90 1.76 -5.90 -16.74
C ALA A 90 1.14 -6.63 -17.95
N ASP A 91 1.30 -7.93 -18.04
CA ASP A 91 0.73 -8.81 -19.08
C ASP A 91 -0.73 -9.19 -18.81
N CYS A 92 -1.32 -8.70 -17.71
CA CYS A 92 -2.64 -9.06 -17.19
C CYS A 92 -2.73 -10.48 -16.61
N SER A 93 -1.61 -11.15 -16.34
CA SER A 93 -1.65 -12.32 -15.49
C SER A 93 -1.99 -11.94 -14.05
N THR A 94 -2.81 -12.74 -13.38
CA THR A 94 -3.27 -12.46 -12.01
C THR A 94 -2.96 -13.64 -11.12
N ASP A 95 -2.31 -13.36 -9.99
CA ASP A 95 -2.03 -14.32 -8.93
C ASP A 95 -2.75 -13.90 -7.65
N TYR A 96 -3.51 -14.80 -7.04
CA TYR A 96 -4.07 -14.60 -5.71
C TYR A 96 -3.03 -14.99 -4.66
N LEU A 97 -2.49 -14.00 -3.98
CA LEU A 97 -1.44 -14.18 -2.97
C LEU A 97 -1.98 -14.56 -1.60
N VAL A 98 -3.13 -14.01 -1.26
CA VAL A 98 -3.84 -14.25 -0.01
C VAL A 98 -5.30 -14.52 -0.32
N GLU A 99 -5.85 -15.56 0.29
CA GLU A 99 -7.27 -15.83 0.30
C GLU A 99 -7.63 -16.26 1.73
N SER A 100 -8.52 -15.52 2.40
CA SER A 100 -8.84 -15.76 3.81
C SER A 100 -10.17 -15.16 4.21
N ASP A 101 -10.77 -15.76 5.23
CA ASP A 101 -12.01 -15.33 5.88
C ASP A 101 -11.79 -14.72 7.28
N CYS A 102 -10.51 -14.50 7.65
CA CYS A 102 -10.16 -14.08 9.01
C CYS A 102 -10.54 -12.63 9.32
N ILE A 103 -10.66 -11.77 8.30
CA ILE A 103 -11.22 -10.41 8.46
C ILE A 103 -12.32 -10.15 7.44
N LYS A 104 -13.22 -9.23 7.79
CA LYS A 104 -14.30 -8.78 6.92
C LYS A 104 -14.04 -7.34 6.52
N ILE A 105 -13.84 -7.13 5.25
CA ILE A 105 -13.63 -5.80 4.67
C ILE A 105 -14.96 -5.34 4.07
N GLN A 106 -15.60 -4.34 4.68
CA GLN A 106 -16.89 -3.84 4.25
C GLN A 106 -16.76 -2.62 3.34
N GLU A 107 -15.90 -1.69 3.73
CA GLU A 107 -15.73 -0.39 3.10
C GLU A 107 -14.47 -0.35 2.21
N PHE A 108 -14.05 0.84 1.88
CA PHE A 108 -12.86 1.11 1.11
C PHE A 108 -11.61 0.81 1.93
N VAL A 109 -10.56 0.34 1.27
CA VAL A 109 -9.28 0.02 1.90
C VAL A 109 -8.21 0.94 1.34
N ASP A 110 -7.55 1.68 2.23
CA ASP A 110 -6.33 2.38 1.88
C ASP A 110 -5.16 1.41 1.88
N VAL A 111 -4.40 1.40 0.79
CA VAL A 111 -3.30 0.46 0.58
C VAL A 111 -2.03 1.21 0.23
N ILE A 112 -0.94 0.85 0.87
CA ILE A 112 0.40 1.37 0.57
C ILE A 112 1.35 0.20 0.31
N HIS A 113 2.10 0.27 -0.78
CA HIS A 113 3.20 -0.64 -1.08
C HIS A 113 4.53 -0.01 -0.68
N ARG A 114 5.39 -0.77 -0.03
CA ARG A 114 6.74 -0.38 0.33
C ARG A 114 7.72 -1.50 0.02
N ILE A 115 8.92 -1.13 -0.44
CA ILE A 115 10.06 -2.03 -0.52
C ILE A 115 10.89 -1.85 0.75
N ARG A 116 11.05 -2.93 1.51
CA ARG A 116 11.89 -2.97 2.72
C ARG A 116 13.22 -3.65 2.43
N ASN A 117 14.24 -3.24 3.15
CA ASN A 117 15.59 -3.82 3.04
C ASN A 117 16.10 -3.94 1.60
N GLY A 118 15.60 -3.07 0.69
CA GLY A 118 15.99 -3.03 -0.71
C GLY A 118 15.35 -4.08 -1.62
N CYS A 119 14.66 -5.10 -1.10
CA CYS A 119 14.14 -6.21 -1.91
C CYS A 119 12.80 -6.80 -1.44
N GLU A 120 12.36 -6.59 -0.20
CA GLU A 120 11.14 -7.18 0.32
C GLU A 120 9.91 -6.32 0.00
N ASN A 121 8.89 -6.92 -0.61
CA ASN A 121 7.64 -6.26 -0.96
C ASN A 121 6.66 -6.36 0.20
N VAL A 122 6.31 -5.23 0.80
CA VAL A 122 5.38 -5.17 1.93
C VAL A 122 4.17 -4.33 1.57
N LEU A 123 2.98 -4.84 1.82
CA LEU A 123 1.74 -4.08 1.79
C LEU A 123 1.33 -3.68 3.19
N TYR A 124 0.91 -2.44 3.34
CA TYR A 124 0.23 -1.92 4.53
C TYR A 124 -1.17 -1.52 4.10
N PHE A 125 -2.18 -1.91 4.86
CA PHE A 125 -3.55 -1.58 4.50
C PHE A 125 -4.44 -1.38 5.73
N THR A 126 -5.46 -0.57 5.56
CA THR A 126 -6.48 -0.29 6.58
C THR A 126 -7.80 0.07 5.92
N ASP A 127 -8.91 -0.34 6.53
CA ASP A 127 -10.27 0.01 6.14
C ASP A 127 -10.97 0.89 7.19
N GLY A 128 -10.27 1.26 8.26
CA GLY A 128 -10.80 2.05 9.35
C GLY A 128 -11.57 1.26 10.41
N ASP A 129 -12.05 0.06 10.11
CA ASP A 129 -12.78 -0.83 11.02
C ASP A 129 -11.86 -1.89 11.64
N ASN A 130 -10.97 -2.45 10.84
CA ASN A 130 -9.99 -3.43 11.28
C ASN A 130 -8.68 -2.74 11.74
N PRO A 131 -7.86 -3.39 12.57
CA PRO A 131 -6.52 -2.90 12.88
C PRO A 131 -5.71 -2.64 11.60
N VAL A 132 -4.71 -1.76 11.70
CA VAL A 132 -3.77 -1.56 10.59
C VAL A 132 -3.02 -2.86 10.35
N MET A 133 -3.07 -3.35 9.12
CA MET A 133 -2.47 -4.61 8.69
C MET A 133 -1.19 -4.38 7.92
N SER A 134 -0.26 -5.32 8.03
CA SER A 134 0.94 -5.39 7.20
C SER A 134 1.19 -6.83 6.76
N ILE A 135 1.61 -7.01 5.53
CA ILE A 135 1.96 -8.32 5.01
C ILE A 135 3.19 -8.23 4.10
N ASN A 136 4.18 -9.03 4.39
CA ASN A 136 5.34 -9.21 3.54
C ASN A 136 5.02 -10.26 2.47
N LEU A 137 4.93 -9.83 1.22
CA LEU A 137 4.50 -10.66 0.10
C LEU A 137 5.54 -11.72 -0.29
N ASP A 138 6.78 -11.54 0.12
CA ASP A 138 7.87 -12.48 -0.13
C ASP A 138 7.97 -13.56 0.97
N ARG A 139 7.17 -13.43 2.04
CA ARG A 139 7.18 -14.33 3.22
C ARG A 139 5.77 -14.73 3.65
N LEU A 140 4.89 -15.06 2.71
CA LEU A 140 3.48 -15.35 2.98
C LEU A 140 3.26 -16.49 3.98
N ASP A 141 4.16 -17.46 4.03
CA ASP A 141 4.04 -18.61 4.95
C ASP A 141 4.21 -18.21 6.42
N CYS A 142 4.87 -17.07 6.70
CA CYS A 142 4.99 -16.54 8.08
C CYS A 142 3.64 -16.04 8.65
N TYR A 143 2.65 -15.83 7.79
CA TYR A 143 1.31 -15.39 8.17
C TYR A 143 0.29 -16.51 8.21
N LYS A 144 0.75 -17.77 8.15
CA LYS A 144 -0.11 -18.95 8.19
C LYS A 144 0.04 -19.70 9.50
N LYS A 145 -1.09 -20.13 10.04
CA LYS A 145 -1.17 -21.07 11.14
C LYS A 145 -2.02 -22.27 10.68
N ASP A 146 -1.51 -23.46 10.85
CA ASP A 146 -2.16 -24.70 10.38
C ASP A 146 -2.54 -24.66 8.88
N GLY A 147 -1.71 -24.01 8.05
CA GLY A 147 -1.92 -23.86 6.61
C GLY A 147 -2.91 -22.80 6.17
N LYS A 148 -3.56 -22.09 7.10
CA LYS A 148 -4.49 -20.99 6.83
C LYS A 148 -3.88 -19.67 7.24
N PHE A 149 -4.25 -18.60 6.53
CA PHE A 149 -3.85 -17.25 6.92
C PHE A 149 -4.50 -16.88 8.26
N ASP A 150 -3.69 -16.35 9.15
CA ASP A 150 -4.07 -15.83 10.45
C ASP A 150 -3.89 -14.32 10.45
N CYS A 151 -4.99 -13.58 10.53
CA CYS A 151 -4.96 -12.12 10.46
C CYS A 151 -4.32 -11.47 11.69
N ASP A 152 -4.33 -12.11 12.84
CA ASP A 152 -3.62 -11.62 14.01
C ASP A 152 -2.10 -11.51 13.71
N LEU A 153 -1.60 -12.37 12.81
CA LEU A 153 -0.22 -12.30 12.35
C LEU A 153 0.06 -11.16 11.36
N MET A 154 -0.97 -10.57 10.77
CA MET A 154 -0.88 -9.43 9.85
C MET A 154 -1.05 -8.10 10.57
N GLU A 155 -1.56 -8.07 11.81
CA GLU A 155 -1.70 -6.81 12.56
C GLU A 155 -0.35 -6.14 12.76
N LEU A 156 -0.24 -4.86 12.40
CA LEU A 156 0.99 -4.09 12.54
C LEU A 156 1.34 -3.85 14.01
N PHE A 157 0.31 -3.67 14.86
CA PHE A 157 0.45 -3.43 16.29
C PHE A 157 -0.18 -4.59 17.07
N ARG A 158 0.54 -5.70 17.16
CA ARG A 158 0.06 -6.87 17.91
C ARG A 158 0.05 -6.61 19.41
N PRO A 159 -0.99 -7.01 20.14
CA PRO A 159 -0.93 -7.08 21.58
C PRO A 159 0.03 -8.21 21.97
N PHE A 160 1.16 -7.86 22.56
CA PHE A 160 2.08 -8.86 23.11
C PHE A 160 1.79 -9.05 24.59
N ASN A 161 1.97 -10.29 25.07
CA ASN A 161 2.03 -10.53 26.50
C ASN A 161 3.24 -9.78 27.05
N VAL A 162 2.97 -8.76 27.86
CA VAL A 162 4.03 -7.97 28.52
C VAL A 162 4.80 -8.90 29.44
N PRO A 163 6.10 -9.11 29.25
CA PRO A 163 6.89 -9.90 30.20
C PRO A 163 6.86 -9.19 31.55
N CYS A 164 6.74 -9.97 32.62
CA CYS A 164 6.86 -9.45 33.97
C CYS A 164 8.32 -9.05 34.24
N ILE A 165 8.65 -7.79 34.00
CA ILE A 165 9.95 -7.22 34.36
C ILE A 165 9.76 -6.53 35.70
N TYR A 166 10.34 -7.14 36.74
CA TYR A 166 10.11 -6.67 38.10
C TYR A 166 11.11 -5.62 38.57
N LYS A 167 12.32 -5.63 38.01
CA LYS A 167 13.39 -4.76 38.49
C LYS A 167 14.52 -4.60 37.49
N ALA A 168 15.08 -3.40 37.40
CA ALA A 168 16.36 -3.12 36.81
C ALA A 168 17.34 -2.72 37.93
N GLU A 169 18.48 -3.35 38.00
CA GLU A 169 19.50 -3.09 39.00
C GLU A 169 20.79 -2.66 38.34
N VAL A 170 21.52 -1.74 39.01
CA VAL A 170 22.87 -1.39 38.64
C VAL A 170 23.79 -2.40 39.33
N ILE A 171 24.68 -3.01 38.57
CA ILE A 171 25.71 -3.90 39.07
C ILE A 171 27.05 -3.18 39.00
N ASP A 172 27.78 -3.12 40.10
CA ASP A 172 29.02 -2.34 40.24
C ASP A 172 30.20 -2.87 39.41
N ASN A 173 30.03 -3.99 38.75
CA ASN A 173 31.08 -4.63 37.96
C ASN A 173 30.69 -4.91 36.52
N GLY A 174 31.48 -4.38 35.61
CA GLY A 174 31.37 -4.63 34.17
C GLY A 174 30.47 -3.61 33.44
N GLY A 175 30.71 -3.47 32.15
CA GLY A 175 30.01 -2.53 31.30
C GLY A 175 30.75 -1.21 31.09
N ILE A 176 30.26 -0.46 30.08
CA ILE A 176 30.84 0.83 29.66
C ILE A 176 29.83 1.98 29.76
N VAL A 177 28.78 1.79 30.59
CA VAL A 177 27.76 2.83 30.77
C VAL A 177 28.41 3.96 31.58
N ARG A 178 28.34 5.17 31.02
CA ARG A 178 28.87 6.37 31.67
C ARG A 178 27.97 6.81 32.80
N TYR A 179 28.51 7.58 33.74
CA TYR A 179 27.71 8.24 34.78
C TYR A 179 26.60 9.07 34.16
N GLY A 180 25.41 8.97 34.71
CA GLY A 180 24.22 9.66 34.19
C GLY A 180 22.93 9.03 34.64
N SER A 181 21.83 9.61 34.16
CA SER A 181 20.48 9.10 34.39
C SER A 181 19.95 8.45 33.13
N TYR A 182 19.44 7.24 33.25
CA TYR A 182 19.01 6.40 32.13
C TYR A 182 17.61 5.88 32.34
N ASN A 183 16.90 5.71 31.21
CA ASN A 183 15.66 4.93 31.16
C ASN A 183 15.89 3.74 30.21
N ILE A 184 15.42 2.57 30.59
CA ILE A 184 15.41 1.37 29.76
C ILE A 184 14.03 1.24 29.15
N ALA A 185 13.95 1.24 27.84
CA ALA A 185 12.73 0.92 27.10
C ALA A 185 12.91 -0.44 26.42
N ILE A 186 11.93 -1.31 26.53
CA ILE A 186 11.92 -2.63 25.91
C ILE A 186 10.83 -2.65 24.86
N GLN A 187 11.17 -3.14 23.68
CA GLN A 187 10.27 -3.33 22.55
C GLN A 187 10.46 -4.75 22.01
N TYR A 188 9.39 -5.35 21.50
CA TYR A 188 9.53 -6.54 20.67
C TYR A 188 9.78 -6.12 19.22
N LEU A 189 10.49 -6.97 18.51
CA LEU A 189 10.61 -6.89 17.06
C LEU A 189 9.87 -8.08 16.46
N ASP A 190 9.09 -7.84 15.42
CA ASP A 190 8.54 -8.93 14.64
C ASP A 190 9.60 -9.55 13.71
N VAL A 191 9.20 -10.57 12.94
CA VAL A 191 10.10 -11.26 12.00
C VAL A 191 10.64 -10.32 10.90
N ASP A 192 9.95 -9.22 10.66
CA ASP A 192 10.32 -8.19 9.69
C ASP A 192 11.04 -6.99 10.33
N LEU A 193 11.46 -7.13 11.59
CA LEU A 193 12.15 -6.12 12.39
C LEU A 193 11.34 -4.85 12.65
N ASN A 194 10.00 -4.91 12.60
CA ASN A 194 9.15 -3.81 13.04
C ASN A 194 9.15 -3.75 14.56
N PRO A 195 9.51 -2.61 15.18
CA PRO A 195 9.39 -2.46 16.61
C PRO A 195 7.93 -2.27 17.02
N THR A 196 7.52 -2.88 18.11
CA THR A 196 6.28 -2.52 18.80
C THR A 196 6.44 -1.18 19.52
N ASN A 197 5.35 -0.65 20.06
CA ASN A 197 5.47 0.37 21.09
C ASN A 197 6.26 -0.17 22.27
N ALA A 198 6.90 0.74 23.06
CA ALA A 198 7.59 0.32 24.26
C ALA A 198 6.61 -0.40 25.20
N ILE A 199 6.84 -1.68 25.42
CA ILE A 199 6.05 -2.53 26.32
C ILE A 199 6.41 -2.34 27.77
N TYR A 200 7.61 -1.83 28.01
CA TYR A 200 8.11 -1.49 29.31
C TYR A 200 9.04 -0.29 29.21
N THR A 201 8.90 0.63 30.16
CA THR A 201 9.86 1.73 30.36
C THR A 201 10.19 1.77 31.86
N SER A 202 11.47 1.66 32.17
CA SER A 202 11.92 1.71 33.55
C SER A 202 11.69 3.08 34.19
N SER A 203 11.68 3.13 35.52
CA SER A 203 11.97 4.37 36.25
C SER A 203 13.38 4.86 35.89
N ILE A 204 13.68 6.09 36.27
CA ILE A 204 15.03 6.64 36.08
C ILE A 204 16.02 5.84 36.93
N ILE A 205 17.07 5.33 36.27
CA ILE A 205 18.17 4.61 36.88
C ILE A 205 19.36 5.57 36.85
N THR A 206 19.87 5.93 38.03
CA THR A 206 21.04 6.80 38.13
C THR A 206 22.28 5.95 38.33
N VAL A 207 23.25 6.11 37.46
CA VAL A 207 24.59 5.54 37.57
C VAL A 207 25.49 6.64 38.07
N SER A 208 25.98 6.51 39.30
CA SER A 208 26.91 7.44 39.97
C SER A 208 28.19 6.70 40.36
N ASP A 209 29.23 7.48 40.67
CA ASP A 209 30.48 6.99 41.21
C ASP A 209 30.29 6.27 42.53
#